data_e457906edca1fbb6b265d0d522aae93d
#
_entry.id   e457906edca1fbb6b265d0d522aae93d
#
_cell.length_a   1.000
_cell.length_b   1.000
_cell.length_c   1.000
_cell.angle_alpha   90.00
_cell.angle_beta   90.00
_cell.angle_gamma   90.00
#
_symmetry.space_group_name_H-M   'P 1'
#
loop_
_entity.id
_entity.type
_entity.pdbx_description
1 polymer ?
#
loop_
_entity_poly.entity_id
_entity_poly.type
_entity_poly.pdbx_seq_one_letter_code
_entity_poly.pdbx_strand_id
1 'polypeptide(L)'
;MVVGGIRALLEQALHPEAMSGVAAHSNFREDAWGRLQRTGDYVSTLTFGTREETEKLTSRVRAIHSKLGLDDPHLLLWVHMAMVDSFLDTALRSGMKIEESEQDQYISEMVTFAQLVGIEASEVPTNQIGRAHV
;
A
#
# COMPACT_ATOMS: atom_id res chain seq x y z
N MET A 1 10.79 -3.30 -7.76
CA MET A 1 9.90 -3.55 -6.59
C MET A 1 10.55 -3.21 -5.25
N VAL A 2 11.75 -3.68 -4.92
CA VAL A 2 12.38 -3.42 -3.60
C VAL A 2 12.54 -1.92 -3.30
N VAL A 3 13.07 -1.14 -4.25
CA VAL A 3 13.27 0.31 -4.07
C VAL A 3 11.95 1.04 -3.84
N GLY A 4 10.92 0.72 -4.64
CA GLY A 4 9.57 1.28 -4.46
C GLY A 4 8.96 0.89 -3.11
N GLY A 5 9.18 -0.33 -2.65
CA GLY A 5 8.75 -0.78 -1.33
C GLY A 5 9.44 -0.02 -0.17
N ILE A 6 10.74 0.22 -0.28
CA ILE A 6 11.46 1.03 0.71
C ILE A 6 10.93 2.47 0.71
N ARG A 7 10.75 3.10 -0.48
CA ARG A 7 10.18 4.43 -0.59
C ARG A 7 8.78 4.49 0.04
N ALA A 8 7.93 3.51 -0.25
CA ALA A 8 6.58 3.43 0.33
C ALA A 8 6.61 3.39 1.86
N LEU A 9 7.48 2.59 2.45
CA LEU A 9 7.62 2.51 3.92
C LEU A 9 8.10 3.83 4.54
N LEU A 10 9.01 4.55 3.87
CA LEU A 10 9.47 5.86 4.31
C LEU A 10 8.36 6.92 4.19
N GLU A 11 7.60 6.90 3.11
CA GLU A 11 6.49 7.82 2.89
C GLU A 11 5.35 7.57 3.88
N GLN A 12 5.00 6.32 4.16
CA GLN A 12 4.04 5.95 5.21
C GLN A 12 4.45 6.51 6.58
N ALA A 13 5.75 6.52 6.89
CA ALA A 13 6.29 7.02 8.15
C ALA A 13 6.15 8.54 8.33
N LEU A 14 5.80 9.30 7.28
CA LEU A 14 5.51 10.73 7.38
C LEU A 14 4.16 11.00 8.06
N HIS A 15 3.26 10.02 8.09
CA HIS A 15 1.99 10.15 8.79
C HIS A 15 2.17 9.81 10.27
N PRO A 16 1.88 10.73 11.20
CA PRO A 16 2.14 10.51 12.63
C PRO A 16 1.46 9.26 13.21
N GLU A 17 0.20 9.03 12.85
CA GLU A 17 -0.56 7.88 13.34
C GLU A 17 -0.04 6.56 12.74
N ALA A 18 0.32 6.54 11.45
CA ALA A 18 0.94 5.38 10.83
C ALA A 18 2.26 5.02 11.54
N MET A 19 3.11 6.02 11.79
CA MET A 19 4.36 5.82 12.49
C MET A 19 4.17 5.39 13.94
N SER A 20 3.17 5.96 14.63
CA SER A 20 2.81 5.55 15.99
C SER A 20 2.36 4.09 16.04
N GLY A 21 1.49 3.66 15.13
CA GLY A 21 1.06 2.28 15.01
C GLY A 21 2.22 1.32 14.74
N VAL A 22 3.11 1.70 13.83
CA VAL A 22 4.34 0.93 13.56
C VAL A 22 5.24 0.84 14.79
N ALA A 23 5.45 1.95 15.49
CA ALA A 23 6.31 1.99 16.68
C ALA A 23 5.74 1.14 17.84
N ALA A 24 4.41 1.10 17.97
CA ALA A 24 3.74 0.36 19.04
C ALA A 24 3.64 -1.14 18.78
N HIS A 25 3.52 -1.56 17.51
CA HIS A 25 3.12 -2.92 17.15
C HIS A 25 4.07 -3.65 16.21
N SER A 26 5.16 -3.02 15.79
CA SER A 26 6.11 -3.61 14.84
C SER A 26 7.53 -3.57 15.37
N ASN A 27 8.23 -4.71 15.34
CA ASN A 27 9.65 -4.82 15.66
C ASN A 27 10.55 -4.27 14.53
N PHE A 28 10.15 -3.17 13.86
CA PHE A 28 10.87 -2.67 12.70
C PHE A 28 12.32 -2.25 13.00
N ARG A 29 12.63 -1.89 14.24
CA ARG A 29 13.98 -1.52 14.67
C ARG A 29 14.90 -2.74 14.82
N GLU A 30 14.32 -3.87 15.21
CA GLU A 30 15.05 -5.12 15.46
C GLU A 30 15.06 -6.02 14.23
N ASP A 31 14.01 -5.95 13.40
CA ASP A 31 13.80 -6.80 12.21
C ASP A 31 13.24 -5.98 11.03
N ALA A 32 13.98 -4.98 10.58
CA ALA A 32 13.57 -4.15 9.43
C ALA A 32 13.47 -4.96 8.13
N TRP A 33 14.38 -5.91 7.92
CA TRP A 33 14.37 -6.78 6.74
C TRP A 33 13.20 -7.76 6.74
N GLY A 34 12.90 -8.39 7.86
CA GLY A 34 11.74 -9.27 7.98
C GLY A 34 10.43 -8.52 7.77
N ARG A 35 10.33 -7.26 8.22
CA ARG A 35 9.19 -6.40 7.93
C ARG A 35 9.06 -6.10 6.42
N LEU A 36 10.15 -5.72 5.77
CA LEU A 36 10.18 -5.46 4.33
C LEU A 36 9.77 -6.71 3.55
N GLN A 37 10.29 -7.87 3.94
CA GLN A 37 9.94 -9.15 3.32
C GLN A 37 8.46 -9.48 3.48
N ARG A 38 7.90 -9.39 4.70
CA ARG A 38 6.46 -9.64 4.94
C ARG A 38 5.57 -8.70 4.14
N THR A 39 5.97 -7.43 3.98
CA THR A 39 5.26 -6.47 3.14
C THR A 39 5.37 -6.84 1.66
N GLY A 40 6.54 -7.26 1.21
CA GLY A 40 6.77 -7.74 -0.16
C GLY A 40 5.96 -8.99 -0.46
N ASP A 41 5.91 -9.95 0.46
CA ASP A 41 5.11 -11.17 0.32
C ASP A 41 3.61 -10.85 0.25
N TYR A 42 3.14 -9.90 1.07
CA TYR A 42 1.77 -9.39 1.02
C TYR A 42 1.43 -8.81 -0.35
N VAL A 43 2.22 -7.85 -0.84
CA VAL A 43 2.01 -7.21 -2.15
C VAL A 43 2.09 -8.25 -3.28
N SER A 44 3.06 -9.16 -3.21
CA SER A 44 3.21 -10.26 -4.19
C SER A 44 1.98 -11.17 -4.23
N THR A 45 1.44 -11.53 -3.07
CA THR A 45 0.24 -12.38 -3.01
C THR A 45 -0.98 -11.66 -3.58
N LEU A 46 -1.14 -10.36 -3.30
CA LEU A 46 -2.24 -9.58 -3.87
C LEU A 46 -2.13 -9.43 -5.40
N THR A 47 -0.91 -9.41 -5.92
CA THR A 47 -0.66 -9.19 -7.37
C THR A 47 -0.71 -10.50 -8.16
N PHE A 48 -0.17 -11.58 -7.62
CA PHE A 48 0.08 -12.82 -8.36
C PHE A 48 -0.57 -14.06 -7.74
N GLY A 49 -1.12 -13.94 -6.54
CA GLY A 49 -1.79 -15.03 -5.85
C GLY A 49 -3.16 -15.36 -6.44
N THR A 50 -3.67 -16.51 -6.07
CA THR A 50 -5.04 -16.89 -6.39
C THR A 50 -6.02 -16.02 -5.60
N ARG A 51 -7.26 -15.97 -6.07
CA ARG A 51 -8.34 -15.26 -5.37
C ARG A 51 -8.51 -15.75 -3.92
N GLU A 52 -8.45 -17.06 -3.71
CA GLU A 52 -8.60 -17.67 -2.38
C GLU A 52 -7.45 -17.24 -1.43
N GLU A 53 -6.20 -17.28 -1.91
CA GLU A 53 -5.03 -16.83 -1.13
C GLU A 53 -5.13 -15.35 -0.77
N THR A 54 -5.54 -14.53 -1.74
CA THR A 54 -5.72 -13.10 -1.56
C THR A 54 -6.81 -12.78 -0.54
N GLU A 55 -8.00 -13.39 -0.66
CA GLU A 55 -9.12 -13.21 0.26
C GLU A 55 -8.76 -13.65 1.69
N LYS A 56 -8.07 -14.77 1.84
CA LYS A 56 -7.62 -15.28 3.14
C LYS A 56 -6.60 -14.34 3.80
N LEU A 57 -5.63 -13.88 3.02
CA LEU A 57 -4.58 -12.98 3.52
C LEU A 57 -5.16 -11.63 3.92
N THR A 58 -5.98 -11.01 3.07
CA THR A 58 -6.56 -9.69 3.34
C THR A 58 -7.55 -9.72 4.50
N SER A 59 -8.35 -10.78 4.63
CA SER A 59 -9.22 -10.96 5.80
C SER A 59 -8.43 -11.02 7.10
N ARG A 60 -7.29 -11.72 7.11
CA ARG A 60 -6.39 -11.77 8.26
C ARG A 60 -5.79 -10.40 8.58
N VAL A 61 -5.35 -9.67 7.56
CA VAL A 61 -4.77 -8.32 7.74
C VAL A 61 -5.81 -7.35 8.29
N ARG A 62 -7.03 -7.34 7.75
CA ARG A 62 -8.13 -6.52 8.28
C ARG A 62 -8.43 -6.83 9.76
N ALA A 63 -8.49 -8.11 10.11
CA ALA A 63 -8.73 -8.50 11.50
C ALA A 63 -7.61 -8.03 12.45
N ILE A 64 -6.36 -8.05 12.00
CA ILE A 64 -5.23 -7.51 12.76
C ILE A 64 -5.33 -5.99 12.90
N HIS A 65 -5.60 -5.26 11.82
CA HIS A 65 -5.75 -3.80 11.85
C HIS A 65 -6.87 -3.38 12.80
N SER A 66 -8.04 -4.02 12.71
CA SER A 66 -9.16 -3.73 13.60
C SER A 66 -8.83 -4.02 15.07
N LYS A 67 -8.17 -5.14 15.35
CA LYS A 67 -7.73 -5.48 16.72
C LYS A 67 -6.76 -4.47 17.30
N LEU A 68 -5.93 -3.84 16.46
CA LEU A 68 -4.92 -2.85 16.86
C LEU A 68 -5.44 -1.41 16.80
N GLY A 69 -6.67 -1.18 16.34
CA GLY A 69 -7.21 0.17 16.14
C GLY A 69 -6.53 0.94 15.01
N LEU A 70 -6.07 0.22 13.98
CA LEU A 70 -5.38 0.76 12.80
C LEU A 70 -6.24 0.66 11.53
N ASP A 71 -7.55 0.62 11.69
CA ASP A 71 -8.54 0.49 10.61
C ASP A 71 -9.25 1.80 10.25
N ASP A 72 -8.70 2.94 10.67
CA ASP A 72 -9.19 4.25 10.26
C ASP A 72 -9.08 4.40 8.72
N PRO A 73 -10.17 4.76 8.00
CA PRO A 73 -10.17 4.85 6.54
C PRO A 73 -9.14 5.83 5.97
N HIS A 74 -8.91 6.97 6.61
CA HIS A 74 -7.92 7.95 6.16
C HIS A 74 -6.50 7.42 6.31
N LEU A 75 -6.23 6.72 7.41
CA LEU A 75 -4.94 6.08 7.64
C LEU A 75 -4.67 4.98 6.61
N LEU A 76 -5.67 4.14 6.34
CA LEU A 76 -5.57 3.08 5.34
C LEU A 76 -5.36 3.66 3.94
N LEU A 77 -6.09 4.75 3.60
CA LEU A 77 -5.94 5.44 2.32
C LEU A 77 -4.54 6.03 2.16
N TRP A 78 -4.01 6.70 3.18
CA TRP A 78 -2.64 7.22 3.16
C TRP A 78 -1.62 6.12 2.87
N VAL A 79 -1.69 5.01 3.62
CA VAL A 79 -0.76 3.88 3.45
C VAL A 79 -0.88 3.25 2.06
N HIS A 80 -2.11 3.11 1.55
CA HIS A 80 -2.37 2.61 0.21
C HIS A 80 -1.77 3.54 -0.87
N MET A 81 -2.05 4.84 -0.78
CA MET A 81 -1.56 5.81 -1.77
C MET A 81 -0.05 5.99 -1.73
N ALA A 82 0.58 5.93 -0.55
CA ALA A 82 2.03 5.91 -0.44
C ALA A 82 2.66 4.72 -1.19
N MET A 83 2.00 3.56 -1.17
CA MET A 83 2.44 2.39 -1.94
C MET A 83 2.24 2.61 -3.45
N VAL A 84 1.06 3.04 -3.87
CA VAL A 84 0.72 3.29 -5.29
C VAL A 84 1.68 4.31 -5.90
N ASP A 85 1.87 5.45 -5.22
CA ASP A 85 2.77 6.51 -5.65
C ASP A 85 4.22 6.03 -5.74
N SER A 86 4.68 5.34 -4.72
CA SER A 86 6.06 4.88 -4.64
C SER A 86 6.42 3.90 -5.75
N PHE A 87 5.54 2.99 -6.09
CA PHE A 87 5.80 2.04 -7.18
C PHE A 87 5.80 2.72 -8.54
N LEU A 88 4.83 3.59 -8.80
CA LEU A 88 4.75 4.31 -10.07
C LEU A 88 5.94 5.26 -10.25
N ASP A 89 6.23 6.11 -9.25
CA ASP A 89 7.35 7.06 -9.31
C ASP A 89 8.70 6.33 -9.47
N THR A 90 8.90 5.22 -8.76
CA THR A 90 10.12 4.41 -8.89
C THR A 90 10.24 3.82 -10.29
N ALA A 91 9.16 3.33 -10.88
CA ALA A 91 9.16 2.79 -12.24
C ALA A 91 9.53 3.87 -13.25
N LEU A 92 8.91 5.05 -13.17
CA LEU A 92 9.20 6.19 -14.04
C LEU A 92 10.65 6.65 -13.90
N ARG A 93 11.15 6.81 -12.67
CA ARG A 93 12.55 7.21 -12.40
C ARG A 93 13.57 6.16 -12.81
N SER A 94 13.20 4.90 -12.89
CA SER A 94 14.07 3.84 -13.42
C SER A 94 14.25 3.89 -14.93
N GLY A 95 13.53 4.79 -15.62
CA GLY A 95 13.56 4.96 -17.07
C GLY A 95 12.50 4.13 -17.81
N MET A 96 11.55 3.50 -17.10
CA MET A 96 10.40 2.88 -17.75
C MET A 96 9.57 3.96 -18.45
N LYS A 97 9.26 3.69 -19.71
CA LYS A 97 8.35 4.52 -20.48
C LYS A 97 6.93 4.00 -20.25
N ILE A 98 6.15 4.75 -19.53
CA ILE A 98 4.76 4.46 -19.21
C ILE A 98 3.95 5.69 -19.64
N GLU A 99 3.07 5.53 -20.61
CA GLU A 99 2.23 6.62 -21.10
C GLU A 99 1.25 7.09 -20.02
N GLU A 100 0.80 8.34 -20.10
CA GLU A 100 -0.10 8.92 -19.09
C GLU A 100 -1.38 8.07 -18.88
N SER A 101 -1.94 7.55 -19.98
CA SER A 101 -3.11 6.68 -19.93
C SER A 101 -2.84 5.35 -19.22
N GLU A 102 -1.63 4.81 -19.35
CA GLU A 102 -1.22 3.59 -18.65
C GLU A 102 -0.98 3.86 -17.16
N GLN A 103 -0.48 5.05 -16.82
CA GLN A 103 -0.34 5.49 -15.42
C GLN A 103 -1.71 5.64 -14.75
N ASP A 104 -2.68 6.26 -15.42
CA ASP A 104 -4.05 6.37 -14.92
C ASP A 104 -4.72 5.00 -14.81
N GLN A 105 -4.50 4.11 -15.78
CA GLN A 105 -4.99 2.72 -15.70
C GLN A 105 -4.42 2.00 -14.48
N TYR A 106 -3.11 2.10 -14.23
CA TYR A 106 -2.48 1.51 -13.04
C TYR A 106 -3.15 2.01 -11.75
N ILE A 107 -3.33 3.33 -11.60
CA ILE A 107 -3.95 3.93 -10.41
C ILE A 107 -5.40 3.42 -10.26
N SER A 108 -6.15 3.34 -11.34
CA SER A 108 -7.52 2.83 -11.35
C SER A 108 -7.59 1.35 -10.95
N GLU A 109 -6.67 0.52 -11.43
CA GLU A 109 -6.60 -0.91 -11.06
C GLU A 109 -6.26 -1.11 -9.57
N MET A 110 -5.48 -0.19 -8.99
CA MET A 110 -5.12 -0.23 -7.57
C MET A 110 -6.30 0.04 -6.61
N VAL A 111 -7.45 0.51 -7.12
CA VAL A 111 -8.71 0.59 -6.34
C VAL A 111 -9.09 -0.80 -5.80
N THR A 112 -8.88 -1.86 -6.57
CA THR A 112 -9.14 -3.23 -6.10
C THR A 112 -8.30 -3.60 -4.88
N PHE A 113 -7.02 -3.18 -4.85
CA PHE A 113 -6.16 -3.36 -3.68
C PHE A 113 -6.71 -2.64 -2.44
N ALA A 114 -7.16 -1.40 -2.63
CA ALA A 114 -7.75 -0.60 -1.56
C ALA A 114 -9.00 -1.27 -0.97
N GLN A 115 -9.89 -1.76 -1.82
CA GLN A 115 -11.09 -2.48 -1.38
C GLN A 115 -10.75 -3.75 -0.58
N LEU A 116 -9.71 -4.46 -0.96
CA LEU A 116 -9.25 -5.66 -0.25
C LEU A 116 -8.78 -5.36 1.18
N VAL A 117 -8.26 -4.17 1.45
CA VAL A 117 -7.88 -3.76 2.81
C VAL A 117 -8.99 -3.05 3.57
N GLY A 118 -10.13 -2.80 2.94
CA GLY A 118 -11.33 -2.26 3.59
C GLY A 118 -11.63 -0.80 3.31
N ILE A 119 -11.02 -0.21 2.28
CA ILE A 119 -11.31 1.17 1.85
C ILE A 119 -12.45 1.14 0.83
N GLU A 120 -13.39 2.08 0.96
CA GLU A 120 -14.48 2.23 -0.01
C GLU A 120 -13.94 2.74 -1.36
N ALA A 121 -14.37 2.11 -2.46
CA ALA A 121 -13.87 2.44 -3.80
C ALA A 121 -14.06 3.92 -4.18
N SER A 122 -15.13 4.55 -3.70
CA SER A 122 -15.43 5.97 -3.96
C SER A 122 -14.44 6.95 -3.31
N GLU A 123 -13.68 6.50 -2.31
CA GLU A 123 -12.69 7.31 -1.61
C GLU A 123 -11.29 7.20 -2.24
N VAL A 124 -11.10 6.23 -3.14
CA VAL A 124 -9.79 5.95 -3.73
C VAL A 124 -9.61 6.72 -5.04
N PRO A 125 -8.51 7.48 -5.21
CA PRO A 125 -8.17 8.10 -6.47
C PRO A 125 -8.06 7.09 -7.63
N THR A 126 -8.54 7.48 -8.81
CA THR A 126 -8.54 6.64 -10.01
C THR A 126 -7.63 7.15 -11.12
N ASN A 127 -6.93 8.26 -10.88
CA ASN A 127 -6.02 8.89 -11.84
C ASN A 127 -4.95 9.72 -11.12
N GLN A 128 -4.00 10.25 -11.88
CA GLN A 128 -2.88 11.03 -11.36
C GLN A 128 -3.33 12.34 -10.67
N ILE A 129 -4.39 12.99 -11.15
CA ILE A 129 -4.90 14.22 -10.54
C ILE A 129 -5.42 13.93 -9.13
N GLY A 130 -6.28 12.92 -8.99
CA GLY A 130 -6.79 12.50 -7.69
C GLY A 130 -5.68 12.04 -6.74
N ARG A 131 -4.69 11.30 -7.25
CA ARG A 131 -3.52 10.85 -6.49
C ARG A 131 -2.75 12.00 -5.82
N ALA A 132 -2.61 13.13 -6.49
CA ALA A 132 -1.87 14.28 -5.99
C ALA A 132 -2.57 15.04 -4.85
N HIS A 133 -3.80 14.67 -4.50
CA HIS A 133 -4.62 15.34 -3.49
C HIS A 133 -4.86 14.51 -2.21
N VAL A 134 -4.17 13.38 -2.03
CA VAL A 134 -4.27 12.54 -0.83
C VAL A 134 -3.23 12.89 0.22
#